data_da4ef720bc4ccd5e91f05a75fbc51216
#
_entry.id   da4ef720bc4ccd5e91f05a75fbc51216
#
_cell.length_a   1.000
_cell.length_b   1.000
_cell.length_c   1.000
_cell.angle_alpha   90.00
_cell.angle_beta   90.00
_cell.angle_gamma   90.00
#
_symmetry.space_group_name_H-M   'P 1'
#
loop_
_entity.id
_entity.type
_entity.pdbx_description
1 polymer ?
#
loop_
_entity_poly.entity_id
_entity_poly.type
_entity_poly.pdbx_seq_one_letter_code
_entity_poly.pdbx_strand_id
1 'polypeptide(L)'
;LPPSSAASDVYKRQGEDRRFREVKQKFSGFLVWWTLSALWVFLTTVNALVMIINNVSYHNDNYFYIGLVTWIAGFSFEVIADEQKRKFRSQSSNKDQFISTGLWSISRHPNYFGEILLWIGMAVIAFPTLQGWQHTSLISPIFIYLLLTRMSGVNLLEKYADEKWGGDENYQVYKRDTPVLIPFLKQ
;
A
#
# COMPACT_ATOMS: atom_id res chain seq x y z
N LEU A 1 25.48 24.92 -19.73
CA LEU A 1 26.24 23.73 -19.37
C LEU A 1 25.45 22.49 -19.82
N PRO A 2 26.05 21.55 -20.59
CA PRO A 2 25.35 20.32 -20.92
C PRO A 2 25.05 19.57 -19.61
N PRO A 3 23.84 18.95 -19.47
CA PRO A 3 23.54 18.13 -18.29
C PRO A 3 24.62 17.08 -18.14
N SER A 4 25.12 16.88 -16.93
CA SER A 4 26.16 15.89 -16.69
C SER A 4 25.70 14.53 -17.22
N SER A 5 26.56 13.82 -17.90
CA SER A 5 26.26 12.50 -18.49
C SER A 5 25.67 11.52 -17.47
N ALA A 6 26.10 11.62 -16.20
CA ALA A 6 25.58 10.82 -15.10
C ALA A 6 24.08 11.10 -14.79
N ALA A 7 23.65 12.37 -14.79
CA ALA A 7 22.24 12.73 -14.58
C ALA A 7 21.36 12.25 -15.75
N SER A 8 21.88 12.36 -16.99
CA SER A 8 21.19 11.84 -18.18
C SER A 8 21.06 10.31 -18.15
N ASP A 9 22.08 9.60 -17.66
CA ASP A 9 22.04 8.14 -17.59
C ASP A 9 21.14 7.61 -16.47
N VAL A 10 21.06 8.31 -15.33
CA VAL A 10 20.09 8.01 -14.26
C VAL A 10 18.67 8.23 -14.77
N TYR A 11 18.42 9.30 -15.50
CA TYR A 11 17.10 9.61 -16.07
C TYR A 11 16.69 8.59 -17.16
N LYS A 12 17.63 8.09 -17.97
CA LYS A 12 17.38 7.05 -18.98
C LYS A 12 17.18 5.66 -18.38
N ARG A 13 17.76 5.38 -17.21
CA ARG A 13 17.58 4.09 -16.50
C ARG A 13 16.30 4.02 -15.70
N GLN A 14 15.71 5.16 -15.31
CA GLN A 14 14.36 5.22 -14.75
C GLN A 14 13.35 5.03 -15.89
N GLY A 15 13.08 3.77 -16.23
CA GLY A 15 12.06 3.44 -17.22
C GLY A 15 10.75 4.12 -16.85
N GLU A 16 10.13 4.79 -17.81
CA GLU A 16 8.81 5.42 -17.62
C GLU A 16 7.79 4.36 -17.20
N ASP A 17 7.08 4.61 -16.10
CA ASP A 17 5.98 3.73 -15.68
C ASP A 17 4.92 3.69 -16.78
N ARG A 18 4.65 2.50 -17.32
CA ARG A 18 3.72 2.27 -18.43
C ARG A 18 2.33 2.85 -18.16
N ARG A 19 1.91 2.93 -16.90
CA ARG A 19 0.62 3.49 -16.49
C ARG A 19 0.48 4.97 -16.83
N PHE A 20 1.57 5.73 -16.80
CA PHE A 20 1.56 7.15 -17.12
C PHE A 20 1.70 7.46 -18.61
N ARG A 21 2.11 6.50 -19.43
CA ARG A 21 2.39 6.73 -20.84
C ARG A 21 1.15 7.16 -21.62
N GLU A 22 -0.01 6.55 -21.35
CA GLU A 22 -1.29 6.90 -22.00
C GLU A 22 -1.93 8.12 -21.34
N VAL A 23 -1.83 8.23 -20.02
CA VAL A 23 -2.44 9.32 -19.22
C VAL A 23 -1.85 10.68 -19.59
N LYS A 24 -0.55 10.75 -19.86
CA LYS A 24 0.15 11.98 -20.24
C LYS A 24 -0.28 12.56 -21.61
N GLN A 25 -0.88 11.76 -22.47
CA GLN A 25 -1.26 12.19 -23.82
C GLN A 25 -2.49 13.11 -23.86
N LYS A 26 -3.33 13.07 -22.82
CA LYS A 26 -4.55 13.89 -22.72
C LYS A 26 -4.56 14.68 -21.42
N PHE A 27 -4.72 15.99 -21.51
CA PHE A 27 -4.78 16.87 -20.34
C PHE A 27 -5.88 16.44 -19.35
N SER A 28 -7.05 16.04 -19.84
CA SER A 28 -8.14 15.53 -19.00
C SER A 28 -7.75 14.27 -18.23
N GLY A 29 -7.08 13.31 -18.87
CA GLY A 29 -6.57 12.11 -18.20
C GLY A 29 -5.55 12.44 -17.12
N PHE A 30 -4.61 13.33 -17.45
CA PHE A 30 -3.61 13.80 -16.49
C PHE A 30 -4.26 14.49 -15.27
N LEU A 31 -5.22 15.40 -15.49
CA LEU A 31 -5.96 16.09 -14.44
C LEU A 31 -6.71 15.11 -13.52
N VAL A 32 -7.41 14.12 -14.10
CA VAL A 32 -8.13 13.09 -13.33
C VAL A 32 -7.17 12.31 -12.43
N TRP A 33 -6.02 11.87 -12.96
CA TRP A 33 -5.03 11.13 -12.18
C TRP A 33 -4.47 11.95 -11.01
N TRP A 34 -4.15 13.24 -11.25
CA TRP A 34 -3.67 14.13 -10.20
C TRP A 34 -4.73 14.42 -9.15
N THR A 35 -5.98 14.63 -9.57
CA THR A 35 -7.10 14.85 -8.65
C THR A 35 -7.34 13.61 -7.78
N LEU A 36 -7.32 12.41 -8.39
CA LEU A 36 -7.45 11.16 -7.63
C LEU A 36 -6.29 10.95 -6.65
N SER A 37 -5.07 11.30 -7.05
CA SER A 37 -3.90 11.22 -6.15
C SER A 37 -4.03 12.20 -4.99
N ALA A 38 -4.46 13.45 -5.23
CA ALA A 38 -4.70 14.43 -4.20
C ALA A 38 -5.83 13.99 -3.24
N LEU A 39 -6.92 13.47 -3.80
CA LEU A 39 -8.03 12.92 -3.03
C LEU A 39 -7.59 11.74 -2.17
N TRP A 40 -6.76 10.86 -2.71
CA TRP A 40 -6.17 9.76 -1.97
C TRP A 40 -5.39 10.26 -0.76
N VAL A 41 -4.41 11.14 -0.97
CA VAL A 41 -3.61 11.72 0.12
C VAL A 41 -4.51 12.38 1.17
N PHE A 42 -5.50 13.16 0.74
CA PHE A 42 -6.44 13.82 1.65
C PHE A 42 -7.26 12.81 2.47
N LEU A 43 -7.90 11.84 1.82
CA LEU A 43 -8.74 10.85 2.51
C LEU A 43 -7.95 9.94 3.45
N THR A 44 -6.70 9.64 3.14
CA THR A 44 -5.85 8.83 4.02
C THR A 44 -5.39 9.61 5.24
N THR A 45 -5.06 10.90 5.07
CA THR A 45 -4.49 11.72 6.14
C THR A 45 -5.52 12.50 6.95
N VAL A 46 -6.80 12.48 6.55
CA VAL A 46 -7.84 13.32 7.17
C VAL A 46 -7.99 13.12 8.69
N ASN A 47 -7.81 11.90 9.20
CA ASN A 47 -7.81 11.64 10.64
C ASN A 47 -6.72 12.41 11.37
N ALA A 48 -5.49 12.36 10.85
CA ALA A 48 -4.36 13.07 11.42
C ALA A 48 -4.54 14.59 11.33
N LEU A 49 -5.08 15.08 10.21
CA LEU A 49 -5.36 16.51 10.02
C LEU A 49 -6.40 17.03 11.02
N VAL A 50 -7.50 16.29 11.23
CA VAL A 50 -8.53 16.67 12.22
C VAL A 50 -7.93 16.68 13.63
N MET A 51 -7.12 15.71 13.98
CA MET A 51 -6.46 15.65 15.28
C MET A 51 -5.53 16.85 15.52
N ILE A 52 -4.76 17.25 14.51
CA ILE A 52 -3.87 18.41 14.56
C ILE A 52 -4.68 19.71 14.71
N ILE A 53 -5.76 19.87 13.92
CA ILE A 53 -6.61 21.07 13.95
C ILE A 53 -7.32 21.23 15.30
N ASN A 54 -7.78 20.13 15.89
CA ASN A 54 -8.45 20.16 17.19
C ASN A 54 -7.52 20.59 18.33
N ASN A 55 -6.19 20.56 18.11
CA ASN A 55 -5.17 20.94 19.09
C ASN A 55 -5.46 20.38 20.49
N VAL A 56 -5.97 19.14 20.53
CA VAL A 56 -6.32 18.48 21.79
C VAL A 56 -5.04 18.14 22.53
N SER A 57 -4.93 18.58 23.77
CA SER A 57 -3.84 18.13 24.65
C SER A 57 -3.85 16.62 24.73
N TYR A 58 -2.74 16.04 24.29
CA TYR A 58 -2.63 14.59 24.17
C TYR A 58 -2.69 13.95 25.57
N HIS A 59 -3.72 13.18 25.82
CA HIS A 59 -3.76 12.32 26.98
C HIS A 59 -3.28 10.93 26.54
N ASN A 60 -2.25 10.41 27.23
CA ASN A 60 -1.78 9.04 27.03
C ASN A 60 -2.85 8.08 27.53
N ASP A 61 -3.83 7.80 26.70
CA ASP A 61 -4.92 6.88 26.98
C ASP A 61 -4.71 5.52 26.28
N ASN A 62 -5.59 4.58 26.56
CA ASN A 62 -5.52 3.25 25.97
C ASN A 62 -5.63 3.29 24.43
N TYR A 63 -6.38 4.22 23.86
CA TYR A 63 -6.52 4.37 22.41
C TYR A 63 -5.20 4.74 21.76
N PHE A 64 -4.44 5.63 22.40
CA PHE A 64 -3.10 5.98 21.93
C PHE A 64 -2.17 4.77 21.87
N TYR A 65 -2.06 4.02 22.97
CA TYR A 65 -1.15 2.87 23.02
C TYR A 65 -1.58 1.74 22.08
N ILE A 66 -2.87 1.41 22.04
CA ILE A 66 -3.41 0.40 21.13
C ILE A 66 -3.17 0.82 19.68
N GLY A 67 -3.50 2.07 19.34
CA GLY A 67 -3.31 2.60 18.00
C GLY A 67 -1.84 2.66 17.60
N LEU A 68 -0.95 3.08 18.51
CA LEU A 68 0.50 3.12 18.26
C LEU A 68 1.08 1.71 18.02
N VAL A 69 0.72 0.74 18.84
CA VAL A 69 1.16 -0.66 18.65
C VAL A 69 0.64 -1.20 17.31
N THR A 70 -0.62 -0.92 16.99
CA THR A 70 -1.22 -1.31 15.70
C THR A 70 -0.50 -0.64 14.53
N TRP A 71 -0.20 0.64 14.65
CA TRP A 71 0.54 1.40 13.64
C TRP A 71 1.95 0.84 13.43
N ILE A 72 2.69 0.60 14.52
CA ILE A 72 4.06 0.04 14.46
C ILE A 72 4.02 -1.36 13.83
N ALA A 73 3.04 -2.20 14.19
CA ALA A 73 2.88 -3.52 13.61
C ALA A 73 2.60 -3.41 12.11
N GLY A 74 1.67 -2.54 11.68
CA GLY A 74 1.35 -2.32 10.27
C GLY A 74 2.56 -1.84 9.47
N PHE A 75 3.23 -0.80 9.95
CA PHE A 75 4.45 -0.27 9.32
C PHE A 75 5.56 -1.32 9.23
N SER A 76 5.75 -2.11 10.28
CA SER A 76 6.76 -3.19 10.27
C SER A 76 6.42 -4.26 9.23
N PHE A 77 5.15 -4.66 9.13
CA PHE A 77 4.70 -5.62 8.11
C PHE A 77 4.99 -5.11 6.70
N GLU A 78 4.63 -3.86 6.42
CA GLU A 78 4.83 -3.23 5.12
C GLU A 78 6.32 -3.17 4.75
N VAL A 79 7.15 -2.58 5.63
CA VAL A 79 8.59 -2.42 5.38
C VAL A 79 9.30 -3.78 5.23
N ILE A 80 8.98 -4.77 6.08
CA ILE A 80 9.59 -6.09 6.01
C ILE A 80 9.16 -6.81 4.72
N ALA A 81 7.88 -6.74 4.36
CA ALA A 81 7.36 -7.36 3.14
C ALA A 81 8.01 -6.77 1.88
N ASP A 82 8.11 -5.46 1.80
CA ASP A 82 8.71 -4.77 0.66
C ASP A 82 10.22 -5.03 0.58
N GLU A 83 10.92 -5.07 1.71
CA GLU A 83 12.34 -5.41 1.75
C GLU A 83 12.59 -6.87 1.33
N GLN A 84 11.76 -7.82 1.77
CA GLN A 84 11.81 -9.20 1.31
C GLN A 84 11.62 -9.28 -0.21
N LYS A 85 10.63 -8.57 -0.75
CA LYS A 85 10.36 -8.53 -2.20
C LYS A 85 11.50 -7.86 -2.96
N ARG A 86 12.07 -6.77 -2.43
CA ARG A 86 13.23 -6.08 -3.02
C ARG A 86 14.44 -7.01 -3.09
N LYS A 87 14.78 -7.71 -1.99
CA LYS A 87 15.87 -8.67 -1.94
C LYS A 87 15.65 -9.84 -2.90
N PHE A 88 14.45 -10.39 -2.94
CA PHE A 88 14.09 -11.48 -3.85
C PHE A 88 14.30 -11.07 -5.31
N ARG A 89 13.84 -9.90 -5.71
CA ARG A 89 13.97 -9.38 -7.07
C ARG A 89 15.38 -8.95 -7.46
N SER A 90 16.25 -8.64 -6.50
CA SER A 90 17.64 -8.27 -6.75
C SER A 90 18.51 -9.45 -7.19
N GLN A 91 18.08 -10.68 -6.95
CA GLN A 91 18.78 -11.89 -7.36
C GLN A 91 18.39 -12.25 -8.81
N SER A 92 19.37 -12.37 -9.68
CA SER A 92 19.17 -12.68 -11.11
C SER A 92 18.49 -14.05 -11.32
N SER A 93 18.72 -15.01 -10.42
CA SER A 93 18.07 -16.33 -10.41
C SER A 93 16.55 -16.24 -10.25
N ASN A 94 16.03 -15.18 -9.64
CA ASN A 94 14.61 -15.02 -9.33
C ASN A 94 13.85 -14.15 -10.34
N LYS A 95 14.49 -13.78 -11.46
CA LYS A 95 13.96 -12.80 -12.43
C LYS A 95 12.53 -13.13 -12.91
N ASP A 96 12.24 -14.40 -13.13
CA ASP A 96 10.94 -14.86 -13.63
C ASP A 96 10.14 -15.66 -12.60
N GLN A 97 10.57 -15.64 -11.34
CA GLN A 97 9.90 -16.35 -10.26
C GLN A 97 8.97 -15.42 -9.47
N PHE A 98 8.00 -16.03 -8.79
CA PHE A 98 7.16 -15.37 -7.79
C PHE A 98 7.74 -15.58 -6.39
N ILE A 99 7.55 -14.58 -5.52
CA ILE A 99 7.97 -14.69 -4.12
C ILE A 99 6.90 -15.44 -3.31
N SER A 100 7.33 -16.45 -2.53
CA SER A 100 6.46 -17.27 -1.67
C SER A 100 7.07 -17.55 -0.30
N THR A 101 8.10 -16.77 0.09
CA THR A 101 8.86 -16.96 1.34
C THR A 101 8.68 -15.81 2.32
N GLY A 102 8.97 -16.02 3.60
CA GLY A 102 8.81 -15.00 4.63
C GLY A 102 7.36 -14.57 4.82
N LEU A 103 7.07 -13.28 4.87
CA LEU A 103 5.70 -12.76 4.99
C LEU A 103 4.82 -13.11 3.77
N TRP A 104 5.43 -13.34 2.61
CA TRP A 104 4.75 -13.74 1.38
C TRP A 104 4.27 -15.21 1.42
N SER A 105 4.72 -16.03 2.38
CA SER A 105 4.18 -17.37 2.59
C SER A 105 2.87 -17.39 3.39
N ILE A 106 2.56 -16.32 4.12
CA ILE A 106 1.37 -16.25 4.99
C ILE A 106 0.31 -15.27 4.46
N SER A 107 0.67 -14.44 3.48
CA SER A 107 -0.22 -13.55 2.73
C SER A 107 0.37 -13.29 1.35
N ARG A 108 -0.47 -13.20 0.32
CA ARG A 108 -0.01 -12.85 -1.05
C ARG A 108 0.23 -11.37 -1.24
N HIS A 109 -0.32 -10.53 -0.33
CA HIS A 109 -0.13 -9.08 -0.31
C HIS A 109 0.13 -8.58 1.12
N PRO A 110 1.23 -9.04 1.77
CA PRO A 110 1.49 -8.72 3.17
C PRO A 110 1.80 -7.23 3.38
N ASN A 111 2.40 -6.55 2.39
CA ASN A 111 2.61 -5.10 2.44
C ASN A 111 1.28 -4.33 2.45
N TYR A 112 0.28 -4.74 1.68
CA TYR A 112 -1.06 -4.12 1.70
C TYR A 112 -1.80 -4.36 3.00
N PHE A 113 -1.64 -5.56 3.58
CA PHE A 113 -2.15 -5.82 4.93
C PHE A 113 -1.50 -4.87 5.94
N GLY A 114 -0.18 -4.68 5.86
CA GLY A 114 0.57 -3.73 6.69
C GLY A 114 0.05 -2.30 6.56
N GLU A 115 -0.13 -1.82 5.34
CA GLU A 115 -0.65 -0.48 5.06
C GLU A 115 -2.06 -0.27 5.63
N ILE A 116 -2.97 -1.23 5.43
CA ILE A 116 -4.32 -1.15 6.01
C ILE A 116 -4.26 -1.08 7.55
N LEU A 117 -3.43 -1.93 8.16
CA LEU A 117 -3.27 -1.97 9.60
C LEU A 117 -2.70 -0.66 10.15
N LEU A 118 -1.74 -0.05 9.46
CA LEU A 118 -1.18 1.25 9.77
C LEU A 118 -2.27 2.33 9.84
N TRP A 119 -3.14 2.42 8.83
CA TRP A 119 -4.21 3.40 8.80
C TRP A 119 -5.33 3.12 9.82
N ILE A 120 -5.56 1.85 10.17
CA ILE A 120 -6.41 1.49 11.31
C ILE A 120 -5.79 2.02 12.62
N GLY A 121 -4.48 1.84 12.81
CA GLY A 121 -3.75 2.38 13.97
C GLY A 121 -3.93 3.90 14.10
N MET A 122 -3.76 4.64 12.99
CA MET A 122 -4.01 6.09 12.94
C MET A 122 -5.45 6.46 13.32
N ALA A 123 -6.44 5.73 12.81
CA ALA A 123 -7.83 5.97 13.13
C ALA A 123 -8.15 5.72 14.62
N VAL A 124 -7.55 4.68 15.22
CA VAL A 124 -7.66 4.38 16.65
C VAL A 124 -7.06 5.50 17.49
N ILE A 125 -5.87 6.00 17.13
CA ILE A 125 -5.23 7.13 17.81
C ILE A 125 -6.12 8.39 17.75
N ALA A 126 -6.69 8.67 16.58
CA ALA A 126 -7.51 9.88 16.38
C ALA A 126 -8.87 9.79 17.06
N PHE A 127 -9.43 8.59 17.24
CA PHE A 127 -10.81 8.36 17.66
C PHE A 127 -11.25 9.19 18.88
N PRO A 128 -10.52 9.23 20.02
CA PRO A 128 -10.97 9.96 21.21
C PRO A 128 -10.93 11.49 21.05
N THR A 129 -10.27 11.99 20.00
CA THR A 129 -10.17 13.45 19.74
C THR A 129 -11.27 13.96 18.81
N LEU A 130 -12.02 13.06 18.16
CA LEU A 130 -13.04 13.39 17.18
C LEU A 130 -14.35 13.81 17.84
N GLN A 131 -15.00 14.82 17.30
CA GLN A 131 -16.28 15.33 17.81
C GLN A 131 -17.32 15.47 16.69
N GLY A 132 -18.55 15.07 16.97
CA GLY A 132 -19.65 15.24 16.05
C GLY A 132 -19.36 14.68 14.65
N TRP A 133 -19.50 15.51 13.62
CA TRP A 133 -19.27 15.13 12.22
C TRP A 133 -17.82 14.73 11.90
N GLN A 134 -16.84 15.07 12.74
CA GLN A 134 -15.44 14.70 12.54
C GLN A 134 -15.23 13.17 12.52
N HIS A 135 -16.14 12.37 13.11
CA HIS A 135 -16.10 10.92 13.01
C HIS A 135 -16.20 10.42 11.55
N THR A 136 -16.68 11.24 10.61
CA THR A 136 -16.64 10.87 9.18
C THR A 136 -15.21 10.68 8.65
N SER A 137 -14.22 11.27 9.32
CA SER A 137 -12.80 11.07 8.97
C SER A 137 -12.34 9.62 9.16
N LEU A 138 -13.04 8.80 9.97
CA LEU A 138 -12.79 7.36 10.12
C LEU A 138 -13.04 6.56 8.84
N ILE A 139 -13.49 7.22 7.76
CA ILE A 139 -13.52 6.63 6.41
C ILE A 139 -12.13 6.26 5.89
N SER A 140 -11.05 6.88 6.43
CA SER A 140 -9.67 6.69 5.98
C SER A 140 -9.25 5.22 5.82
N PRO A 141 -9.28 4.34 6.85
CA PRO A 141 -8.91 2.94 6.70
C PRO A 141 -9.83 2.16 5.76
N ILE A 142 -11.12 2.51 5.71
CA ILE A 142 -12.09 1.90 4.78
C ILE A 142 -11.71 2.27 3.35
N PHE A 143 -11.38 3.53 3.11
CA PHE A 143 -10.96 4.00 1.80
C PHE A 143 -9.69 3.29 1.32
N ILE A 144 -8.66 3.17 2.19
CA ILE A 144 -7.43 2.44 1.86
C ILE A 144 -7.73 0.97 1.54
N TYR A 145 -8.55 0.31 2.35
CA TYR A 145 -8.95 -1.06 2.08
C TYR A 145 -9.60 -1.19 0.69
N LEU A 146 -10.56 -0.33 0.36
CA LEU A 146 -11.24 -0.35 -0.94
C LEU A 146 -10.29 -0.01 -2.09
N LEU A 147 -9.41 0.98 -1.91
CA LEU A 147 -8.41 1.37 -2.90
C LEU A 147 -7.48 0.21 -3.23
N LEU A 148 -6.91 -0.44 -2.21
CA LEU A 148 -5.95 -1.52 -2.40
C LEU A 148 -6.58 -2.83 -2.88
N THR A 149 -7.82 -3.12 -2.46
CA THR A 149 -8.46 -4.41 -2.80
C THR A 149 -9.33 -4.35 -4.05
N ARG A 150 -9.95 -3.19 -4.36
CA ARG A 150 -10.95 -3.09 -5.43
C ARG A 150 -10.52 -2.23 -6.61
N MET A 151 -9.80 -1.13 -6.36
CA MET A 151 -9.55 -0.14 -7.42
C MET A 151 -8.23 -0.32 -8.14
N SER A 152 -7.11 -0.54 -7.44
CA SER A 152 -5.80 -0.45 -8.07
C SER A 152 -4.78 -1.51 -7.65
N GLY A 153 -5.00 -2.20 -6.55
CA GLY A 153 -3.98 -3.04 -5.94
C GLY A 153 -4.10 -4.52 -6.29
N VAL A 154 -4.74 -5.27 -5.39
CA VAL A 154 -4.82 -6.74 -5.42
C VAL A 154 -5.30 -7.27 -6.76
N ASN A 155 -6.44 -6.78 -7.27
CA ASN A 155 -7.05 -7.32 -8.49
C ASN A 155 -6.13 -7.25 -9.70
N LEU A 156 -5.40 -6.12 -9.86
CA LEU A 156 -4.47 -5.95 -10.98
C LEU A 156 -3.22 -6.82 -10.82
N LEU A 157 -2.72 -6.95 -9.59
CA LEU A 157 -1.55 -7.76 -9.32
C LEU A 157 -1.83 -9.26 -9.43
N GLU A 158 -3.00 -9.73 -8.94
CA GLU A 158 -3.43 -11.11 -9.10
C GLU A 158 -3.62 -11.48 -10.58
N LYS A 159 -4.29 -10.60 -11.35
CA LYS A 159 -4.45 -10.80 -12.80
C LYS A 159 -3.10 -10.90 -13.50
N TYR A 160 -2.17 -9.99 -13.21
CA TYR A 160 -0.83 -10.02 -13.78
C TYR A 160 -0.07 -11.30 -13.38
N ALA A 161 -0.19 -11.72 -12.12
CA ALA A 161 0.44 -12.94 -11.63
C ALA A 161 -0.15 -14.20 -12.30
N ASP A 162 -1.46 -14.25 -12.50
CA ASP A 162 -2.13 -15.33 -13.22
C ASP A 162 -1.70 -15.40 -14.69
N GLU A 163 -1.59 -14.25 -15.36
CA GLU A 163 -1.10 -14.18 -16.75
C GLU A 163 0.35 -14.66 -16.87
N LYS A 164 1.19 -14.36 -15.86
CA LYS A 164 2.61 -14.69 -15.91
C LYS A 164 2.93 -16.10 -15.42
N TRP A 165 2.29 -16.56 -14.36
CA TRP A 165 2.63 -17.81 -13.67
C TRP A 165 1.48 -18.80 -13.60
N GLY A 166 0.33 -18.50 -14.21
CA GLY A 166 -0.87 -19.36 -14.14
C GLY A 166 -0.69 -20.79 -14.65
N GLY A 167 0.30 -21.02 -15.52
CA GLY A 167 0.67 -22.36 -16.00
C GLY A 167 1.65 -23.12 -15.08
N ASP A 168 2.17 -22.50 -14.01
CA ASP A 168 3.09 -23.12 -13.06
C ASP A 168 2.32 -23.79 -11.92
N GLU A 169 2.52 -25.09 -11.75
CA GLU A 169 1.86 -25.87 -10.71
C GLU A 169 2.20 -25.38 -9.31
N ASN A 170 3.46 -24.98 -9.06
CA ASN A 170 3.89 -24.43 -7.77
C ASN A 170 3.16 -23.11 -7.46
N TYR A 171 2.93 -22.28 -8.48
CA TYR A 171 2.16 -21.05 -8.31
C TYR A 171 0.70 -21.32 -7.99
N GLN A 172 0.08 -22.31 -8.62
CA GLN A 172 -1.30 -22.71 -8.33
C GLN A 172 -1.45 -23.24 -6.90
N VAL A 173 -0.50 -24.05 -6.43
CA VAL A 173 -0.45 -24.52 -5.03
C VAL A 173 -0.31 -23.34 -4.08
N TYR A 174 0.64 -22.43 -4.34
CA TYR A 174 0.84 -21.22 -3.55
C TYR A 174 -0.43 -20.36 -3.48
N LYS A 175 -1.06 -20.14 -4.63
CA LYS A 175 -2.29 -19.32 -4.73
C LYS A 175 -3.46 -19.94 -3.95
N ARG A 176 -3.60 -21.25 -3.97
CA ARG A 176 -4.64 -21.99 -3.24
C ARG A 176 -4.41 -21.97 -1.72
N ASP A 177 -3.15 -22.11 -1.31
CA ASP A 177 -2.80 -22.35 0.10
C ASP A 177 -2.48 -21.04 0.86
N THR A 178 -2.17 -19.95 0.16
CA THR A 178 -1.82 -18.67 0.76
C THR A 178 -2.97 -17.65 0.65
N PRO A 179 -3.46 -17.10 1.77
CA PRO A 179 -4.51 -16.08 1.76
C PRO A 179 -4.14 -14.85 0.94
N VAL A 180 -5.14 -14.19 0.37
CA VAL A 180 -4.92 -12.99 -0.47
C VAL A 180 -4.33 -11.84 0.35
N LEU A 181 -4.92 -11.52 1.50
CA LEU A 181 -4.60 -10.31 2.25
C LEU A 181 -4.31 -10.58 3.73
N ILE A 182 -5.30 -11.07 4.47
CA ILE A 182 -5.17 -11.26 5.93
C ILE A 182 -4.38 -12.53 6.22
N PRO A 183 -3.21 -12.42 6.91
CA PRO A 183 -2.41 -13.60 7.24
C PRO A 183 -3.22 -14.68 7.96
N PHE A 184 -3.00 -15.92 7.59
CA PHE A 184 -3.63 -17.12 8.13
C PHE A 184 -5.15 -17.27 7.91
N LEU A 185 -5.84 -16.26 7.34
CA LEU A 185 -7.27 -16.34 7.07
C LEU A 185 -7.49 -16.89 5.65
N LYS A 186 -7.68 -18.20 5.52
CA LYS A 186 -8.09 -18.82 4.24
C LYS A 186 -9.47 -18.30 3.86
N GLN A 187 -9.57 -17.73 2.66
CA GLN A 187 -10.81 -17.32 2.02
C GLN A 187 -11.34 -18.45 1.14
#